data_ae08c6f6659ecd9ddfe5fb93584a5335
#
_entry.id   ae08c6f6659ecd9ddfe5fb93584a5335
#
_cell.length_a   1.000
_cell.length_b   1.000
_cell.length_c   1.000
_cell.angle_alpha   90.00
_cell.angle_beta   90.00
_cell.angle_gamma   90.00
#
_symmetry.space_group_name_H-M   'P 1'
#
loop_
_entity.id
_entity.type
_entity.pdbx_description
1 polymer ?
#
loop_
_entity_poly.entity_id
_entity_poly.type
_entity_poly.pdbx_seq_one_letter_code
_entity_poly.pdbx_strand_id
1 'polypeptide(L)'
;NNAALANQINPNLAGGVFLDALWALTGGARFVATPSVIRGVDLGGVPGAIIPEGAIASVGPDGARFALTGAVILDGLGQGLGVFQSVELGAFPAAVGALNTIVTGVLGWETVTNPYAAEEGDAEESDAAARRRRRMTLALQSVSLSEAIVSGVNDLPGVKSMAFRENVTNAPITIEGVTLAPHSVYACVDGGLDNDIGLMLLRK
;
A
#
# COMPACT_ATOMS: atom_id res chain seq x y z
N ASN A 1 24.75 24.65 -5.72
CA ASN A 1 23.77 25.52 -5.07
C ASN A 1 23.38 24.91 -3.71
N ASN A 2 24.07 25.35 -2.62
CA ASN A 2 23.96 24.76 -1.28
C ASN A 2 22.53 24.86 -0.70
N ALA A 3 21.77 25.91 -1.06
CA ALA A 3 20.40 26.07 -0.58
C ALA A 3 19.45 25.00 -1.13
N ALA A 4 19.61 24.61 -2.40
CA ALA A 4 18.82 23.54 -2.99
C ALA A 4 19.14 22.19 -2.32
N LEU A 5 20.40 21.93 -2.03
CA LEU A 5 20.82 20.72 -1.33
C LEU A 5 20.32 20.69 0.12
N ALA A 6 20.37 21.82 0.83
CA ALA A 6 19.85 21.94 2.19
C ALA A 6 18.33 21.66 2.25
N ASN A 7 17.56 22.08 1.23
CA ASN A 7 16.13 21.78 1.15
C ASN A 7 15.85 20.28 0.97
N GLN A 8 16.74 19.52 0.38
CA GLN A 8 16.59 18.08 0.20
C GLN A 8 16.78 17.27 1.51
N ILE A 9 17.38 17.87 2.52
CA ILE A 9 17.50 17.25 3.86
C ILE A 9 16.26 17.55 4.72
N ASN A 10 15.49 18.57 4.36
CA ASN A 10 14.27 18.94 5.08
C ASN A 10 13.09 18.04 4.64
N PRO A 11 12.53 17.20 5.52
CA PRO A 11 11.45 16.27 5.17
C PRO A 11 10.16 16.94 4.63
N ASN A 12 9.98 18.23 4.89
CA ASN A 12 8.82 18.99 4.42
C ASN A 12 9.03 19.61 3.03
N LEU A 13 10.28 19.69 2.57
CA LEU A 13 10.68 20.29 1.29
C LEU A 13 11.30 19.29 0.32
N ALA A 14 11.89 18.20 0.85
CA ALA A 14 12.50 17.14 0.07
C ALA A 14 11.50 16.52 -0.93
N GLY A 15 12.01 16.13 -2.09
CA GLY A 15 11.25 15.45 -3.13
C GLY A 15 12.02 14.27 -3.75
N GLY A 16 11.30 13.43 -4.50
CA GLY A 16 11.87 12.28 -5.19
C GLY A 16 12.69 11.38 -4.27
N VAL A 17 13.83 10.93 -4.76
CA VAL A 17 14.73 9.97 -4.05
C VAL A 17 15.19 10.46 -2.68
N PHE A 18 15.29 11.77 -2.46
CA PHE A 18 15.68 12.32 -1.15
C PHE A 18 14.56 12.16 -0.12
N LEU A 19 13.31 12.38 -0.54
CA LEU A 19 12.13 12.13 0.31
C LEU A 19 12.02 10.64 0.64
N ASP A 20 12.27 9.78 -0.33
CA ASP A 20 12.20 8.33 -0.16
C ASP A 20 13.30 7.84 0.80
N ALA A 21 14.51 8.36 0.69
CA ALA A 21 15.60 8.08 1.62
C ALA A 21 15.28 8.53 3.06
N LEU A 22 14.73 9.75 3.22
CA LEU A 22 14.29 10.26 4.52
C LEU A 22 13.14 9.43 5.11
N TRP A 23 12.27 8.90 4.27
CA TRP A 23 11.17 8.05 4.72
C TRP A 23 11.66 6.66 5.13
N ALA A 24 12.59 6.08 4.37
CA ALA A 24 13.21 4.80 4.70
C ALA A 24 13.89 4.81 6.08
N LEU A 25 14.48 5.94 6.50
CA LEU A 25 15.04 6.12 7.85
C LEU A 25 14.01 5.96 8.98
N THR A 26 12.74 6.17 8.67
CA THR A 26 11.62 6.03 9.62
C THR A 26 10.78 4.75 9.37
N GLY A 27 11.32 3.80 8.59
CA GLY A 27 10.68 2.52 8.31
C GLY A 27 9.52 2.56 7.33
N GLY A 28 9.34 3.67 6.60
CA GLY A 28 8.28 3.80 5.58
C GLY A 28 8.82 3.72 4.15
N ALA A 29 7.90 3.58 3.20
CA ALA A 29 8.20 3.59 1.78
C ALA A 29 7.06 4.24 0.99
N ARG A 30 7.37 4.78 -0.19
CA ARG A 30 6.38 5.30 -1.15
C ARG A 30 5.55 4.14 -1.72
N PHE A 31 4.27 4.38 -2.01
CA PHE A 31 3.49 3.47 -2.82
C PHE A 31 3.97 3.55 -4.27
N VAL A 32 4.39 2.41 -4.78
CA VAL A 32 4.84 2.27 -6.17
C VAL A 32 3.65 2.17 -7.11
N ALA A 33 3.83 2.59 -8.37
CA ALA A 33 2.83 2.38 -9.39
C ALA A 33 2.58 0.89 -9.62
N THR A 34 1.33 0.52 -9.85
CA THR A 34 0.92 -0.83 -10.23
C THR A 34 0.31 -0.82 -11.63
N PRO A 35 0.43 -1.90 -12.41
CA PRO A 35 -0.17 -1.96 -13.72
C PRO A 35 -1.67 -2.21 -13.66
N SER A 36 -2.40 -1.79 -14.69
CA SER A 36 -3.79 -2.18 -14.92
C SER A 36 -3.86 -3.60 -15.47
N VAL A 37 -4.89 -4.36 -15.09
CA VAL A 37 -5.05 -5.78 -15.47
C VAL A 37 -6.42 -6.01 -16.11
N ILE A 38 -6.44 -6.77 -17.19
CA ILE A 38 -7.67 -7.24 -17.83
C ILE A 38 -7.69 -8.77 -17.77
N ARG A 39 -8.70 -9.32 -17.12
CA ARG A 39 -8.85 -10.77 -16.96
C ARG A 39 -9.88 -11.31 -17.94
N GLY A 40 -9.68 -12.57 -18.35
CA GLY A 40 -10.62 -13.27 -19.19
C GLY A 40 -10.78 -12.64 -20.58
N VAL A 41 -9.69 -12.14 -21.18
CA VAL A 41 -9.70 -11.58 -22.53
C VAL A 41 -9.88 -12.72 -23.53
N ASP A 42 -10.89 -12.59 -24.39
CA ASP A 42 -11.17 -13.52 -25.46
C ASP A 42 -10.13 -13.35 -26.60
N LEU A 43 -9.48 -14.43 -26.94
CA LEU A 43 -8.52 -14.52 -28.04
C LEU A 43 -9.08 -15.46 -29.11
N GLY A 44 -9.02 -15.04 -30.35
CA GLY A 44 -9.49 -15.85 -31.46
C GLY A 44 -8.51 -15.95 -32.60
N GLY A 45 -8.55 -17.06 -33.33
CA GLY A 45 -7.69 -17.28 -34.46
C GLY A 45 -7.65 -18.73 -34.94
N VAL A 46 -6.54 -19.15 -35.53
CA VAL A 46 -6.38 -20.50 -36.08
C VAL A 46 -6.26 -21.52 -34.92
N PRO A 47 -7.06 -22.63 -34.97
CA PRO A 47 -6.94 -23.71 -33.98
C PRO A 47 -5.51 -24.21 -33.79
N GLY A 48 -5.09 -24.31 -32.52
CA GLY A 48 -3.74 -24.74 -32.17
C GLY A 48 -2.67 -23.64 -32.27
N ALA A 49 -3.01 -22.43 -32.68
CA ALA A 49 -2.06 -21.32 -32.67
C ALA A 49 -1.61 -21.01 -31.23
N ILE A 50 -0.33 -20.66 -31.10
CA ILE A 50 0.29 -20.32 -29.81
C ILE A 50 0.51 -18.81 -29.78
N ILE A 51 -0.16 -18.14 -28.85
CA ILE A 51 0.06 -16.71 -28.56
C ILE A 51 1.07 -16.65 -27.41
N PRO A 52 2.28 -16.15 -27.66
CA PRO A 52 3.33 -16.16 -26.64
C PRO A 52 3.04 -15.13 -25.54
N GLU A 53 3.61 -15.39 -24.37
CA GLU A 53 3.70 -14.36 -23.31
C GLU A 53 4.38 -13.11 -23.85
N GLY A 54 3.90 -11.95 -23.42
CA GLY A 54 4.39 -10.66 -23.91
C GLY A 54 3.76 -10.18 -25.22
N ALA A 55 2.90 -10.98 -25.88
CA ALA A 55 2.13 -10.52 -27.04
C ALA A 55 1.26 -9.31 -26.66
N ILE A 56 1.29 -8.24 -27.46
CA ILE A 56 0.69 -6.94 -27.14
C ILE A 56 -0.60 -6.73 -27.94
N ALA A 57 -1.64 -6.31 -27.22
CA ALA A 57 -2.84 -5.72 -27.78
C ALA A 57 -3.05 -4.30 -27.23
N SER A 58 -3.82 -3.46 -27.92
CA SER A 58 -4.10 -2.09 -27.51
C SER A 58 -5.58 -1.73 -27.49
N VAL A 59 -5.89 -0.70 -26.73
CA VAL A 59 -7.21 -0.06 -26.67
C VAL A 59 -7.34 0.85 -27.91
N GLY A 60 -7.83 0.27 -29.01
CA GLY A 60 -7.77 0.94 -30.31
C GLY A 60 -6.32 1.13 -30.82
N PRO A 61 -6.14 1.79 -31.98
CA PRO A 61 -4.84 1.86 -32.66
C PRO A 61 -3.76 2.64 -31.89
N ASP A 62 -4.14 3.69 -31.16
CA ASP A 62 -3.22 4.60 -30.49
C ASP A 62 -3.38 4.62 -28.96
N GLY A 63 -4.19 3.72 -28.42
CA GLY A 63 -4.50 3.68 -26.98
C GLY A 63 -3.50 2.90 -26.12
N ALA A 64 -3.87 2.72 -24.88
CA ALA A 64 -3.05 1.99 -23.91
C ALA A 64 -2.76 0.57 -24.37
N ARG A 65 -1.51 0.14 -24.18
CA ARG A 65 -1.00 -1.18 -24.58
C ARG A 65 -1.01 -2.13 -23.42
N PHE A 66 -1.46 -3.35 -23.70
CA PHE A 66 -1.51 -4.43 -22.72
C PHE A 66 -0.76 -5.64 -23.28
N ALA A 67 0.05 -6.27 -22.46
CA ALA A 67 0.80 -7.46 -22.78
C ALA A 67 0.17 -8.69 -22.15
N LEU A 68 0.14 -9.79 -22.87
CA LEU A 68 -0.32 -11.09 -22.38
C LEU A 68 0.64 -11.60 -21.29
N THR A 69 0.11 -11.98 -20.13
CA THR A 69 0.91 -12.38 -18.95
C THR A 69 1.37 -13.83 -18.95
N GLY A 70 0.85 -14.65 -19.84
CA GLY A 70 1.24 -16.05 -20.00
C GLY A 70 0.79 -16.57 -21.35
N ALA A 71 1.57 -17.47 -21.96
CA ALA A 71 1.27 -18.01 -23.26
C ALA A 71 -0.09 -18.73 -23.30
N VAL A 72 -0.86 -18.55 -24.36
CA VAL A 72 -2.18 -19.17 -24.59
C VAL A 72 -2.13 -20.00 -25.87
N ILE A 73 -2.64 -21.23 -25.80
CA ILE A 73 -2.85 -22.10 -26.97
C ILE A 73 -4.32 -22.05 -27.30
N LEU A 74 -4.66 -21.69 -28.53
CA LEU A 74 -6.05 -21.68 -29.01
C LEU A 74 -6.57 -23.11 -29.14
N ASP A 75 -7.78 -23.32 -28.68
CA ASP A 75 -8.45 -24.64 -28.69
C ASP A 75 -8.81 -25.13 -30.11
N GLY A 76 -9.52 -26.26 -30.22
CA GLY A 76 -9.97 -26.83 -31.50
C GLY A 76 -10.99 -25.96 -32.26
N LEU A 77 -11.56 -24.95 -31.61
CA LEU A 77 -12.44 -23.94 -32.19
C LEU A 77 -11.73 -22.63 -32.51
N GLY A 78 -10.42 -22.57 -32.23
CA GLY A 78 -9.62 -21.37 -32.40
C GLY A 78 -9.86 -20.32 -31.31
N GLN A 79 -10.29 -20.70 -30.10
CA GLN A 79 -10.59 -19.79 -29.02
C GLN A 79 -9.64 -20.01 -27.84
N GLY A 80 -9.36 -18.95 -27.09
CA GLY A 80 -8.55 -18.98 -25.87
C GLY A 80 -8.86 -17.83 -24.95
N LEU A 81 -8.53 -18.00 -23.68
CA LEU A 81 -8.67 -16.95 -22.67
C LEU A 81 -7.32 -16.53 -22.15
N GLY A 82 -7.09 -15.24 -22.08
CA GLY A 82 -5.85 -14.66 -21.57
C GLY A 82 -6.05 -13.63 -20.48
N VAL A 83 -4.96 -13.33 -19.77
CA VAL A 83 -4.87 -12.20 -18.83
C VAL A 83 -3.87 -11.23 -19.40
N PHE A 84 -4.26 -9.98 -19.51
CA PHE A 84 -3.43 -8.91 -20.03
C PHE A 84 -3.11 -7.89 -18.96
N GLN A 85 -1.92 -7.36 -19.00
CA GLN A 85 -1.42 -6.35 -18.07
C GLN A 85 -0.90 -5.15 -18.87
N SER A 86 -1.19 -3.94 -18.41
CA SER A 86 -0.68 -2.74 -19.08
C SER A 86 0.85 -2.74 -19.14
N VAL A 87 1.40 -2.37 -20.27
CA VAL A 87 2.86 -2.28 -20.50
C VAL A 87 3.45 -1.17 -19.62
N GLU A 88 2.73 -0.09 -19.44
CA GLU A 88 3.10 1.01 -18.57
C GLU A 88 2.41 0.83 -17.20
N LEU A 89 3.10 1.27 -16.14
CA LEU A 89 2.55 1.26 -14.79
C LEU A 89 1.64 2.47 -14.57
N GLY A 90 0.49 2.25 -13.93
CA GLY A 90 -0.48 3.29 -13.63
C GLY A 90 -1.91 2.88 -13.96
N ALA A 91 -2.83 3.84 -13.81
CA ALA A 91 -4.25 3.67 -14.10
C ALA A 91 -4.50 3.82 -15.60
N PHE A 92 -4.58 2.72 -16.32
CA PHE A 92 -4.94 2.67 -17.73
C PHE A 92 -6.32 2.03 -17.89
N PRO A 93 -7.37 2.82 -18.14
CA PRO A 93 -8.71 2.30 -18.32
C PRO A 93 -8.85 1.55 -19.64
N ALA A 94 -9.58 0.44 -19.63
CA ALA A 94 -10.08 -0.20 -20.82
C ALA A 94 -11.54 -0.61 -20.57
N ALA A 95 -12.47 0.04 -21.23
CA ALA A 95 -13.88 -0.32 -21.18
C ALA A 95 -14.10 -1.70 -21.84
N VAL A 96 -15.26 -2.30 -21.59
CA VAL A 96 -15.66 -3.56 -22.23
C VAL A 96 -15.57 -3.42 -23.76
N GLY A 97 -14.89 -4.36 -24.44
CA GLY A 97 -14.68 -4.38 -25.87
C GLY A 97 -13.67 -3.35 -26.41
N ALA A 98 -13.03 -2.57 -25.54
CA ALA A 98 -12.08 -1.55 -25.96
C ALA A 98 -10.70 -2.11 -26.35
N LEU A 99 -10.28 -3.24 -25.75
CA LEU A 99 -9.07 -3.96 -26.14
C LEU A 99 -9.36 -4.78 -27.39
N ASN A 100 -9.13 -4.20 -28.58
CA ASN A 100 -9.57 -4.76 -29.83
C ASN A 100 -8.55 -4.71 -30.97
N THR A 101 -7.36 -4.21 -30.70
CA THR A 101 -6.31 -4.05 -31.72
C THR A 101 -5.09 -4.89 -31.36
N ILE A 102 -4.71 -5.82 -32.23
CA ILE A 102 -3.48 -6.62 -32.11
C ILE A 102 -2.31 -5.77 -32.57
N VAL A 103 -1.32 -5.59 -31.69
CA VAL A 103 -0.08 -4.82 -31.96
C VAL A 103 1.05 -5.77 -32.35
N THR A 104 1.20 -6.89 -31.64
CA THR A 104 2.21 -7.90 -31.97
C THR A 104 1.66 -8.87 -32.99
N GLY A 105 2.23 -8.88 -34.18
CA GLY A 105 1.87 -9.85 -35.22
C GLY A 105 2.30 -11.27 -34.81
N VAL A 106 1.33 -12.11 -34.44
CA VAL A 106 1.54 -13.54 -34.14
C VAL A 106 0.78 -14.36 -35.16
N LEU A 107 1.46 -15.33 -35.77
CA LEU A 107 0.85 -16.19 -36.78
C LEU A 107 -0.32 -16.99 -36.18
N GLY A 108 -1.50 -16.82 -36.76
CA GLY A 108 -2.73 -17.50 -36.33
C GLY A 108 -3.49 -16.78 -35.20
N TRP A 109 -3.04 -15.62 -34.72
CA TRP A 109 -3.82 -14.76 -33.82
C TRP A 109 -4.54 -13.69 -34.65
N GLU A 110 -5.87 -13.70 -34.62
CA GLU A 110 -6.69 -12.86 -35.53
C GLU A 110 -7.55 -11.85 -34.77
N THR A 111 -8.03 -12.18 -33.56
CA THR A 111 -8.92 -11.32 -32.79
C THR A 111 -8.56 -11.28 -31.31
N VAL A 112 -8.85 -10.15 -30.68
CA VAL A 112 -8.75 -9.93 -29.24
C VAL A 112 -9.91 -9.06 -28.79
N THR A 113 -10.56 -9.41 -27.68
CA THR A 113 -11.66 -8.63 -27.10
C THR A 113 -11.74 -8.86 -25.61
N ASN A 114 -11.92 -7.79 -24.84
CA ASN A 114 -12.12 -7.89 -23.40
C ASN A 114 -13.61 -7.86 -23.05
N PRO A 115 -14.18 -8.94 -22.48
CA PRO A 115 -15.57 -8.98 -22.02
C PRO A 115 -15.81 -8.19 -20.74
N TYR A 116 -14.75 -7.86 -20.01
CA TYR A 116 -14.79 -7.07 -18.78
C TYR A 116 -13.91 -5.85 -18.90
N ALA A 117 -14.25 -4.79 -18.16
CA ALA A 117 -13.39 -3.61 -18.05
C ALA A 117 -12.08 -3.93 -17.34
N ALA A 118 -11.05 -3.14 -17.58
CA ALA A 118 -9.79 -3.26 -16.87
C ALA A 118 -9.97 -2.96 -15.37
N GLU A 119 -9.30 -3.74 -14.53
CA GLU A 119 -8.97 -3.36 -13.16
C GLU A 119 -7.83 -2.35 -13.26
N GLU A 120 -8.11 -1.07 -12.97
CA GLU A 120 -7.10 -0.02 -13.10
C GLU A 120 -6.01 -0.20 -12.04
N GLY A 121 -4.76 0.00 -12.44
CA GLY A 121 -3.63 0.06 -11.54
C GLY A 121 -3.53 1.42 -10.84
N ASP A 122 -2.63 1.51 -9.88
CA ASP A 122 -2.36 2.74 -9.14
C ASP A 122 -1.21 3.52 -9.77
N ALA A 123 -1.33 4.84 -9.78
CA ALA A 123 -0.22 5.71 -10.08
C ALA A 123 0.77 5.77 -8.91
N GLU A 124 2.04 6.04 -9.19
CA GLU A 124 3.03 6.27 -8.14
C GLU A 124 2.59 7.41 -7.21
N GLU A 125 2.76 7.21 -5.92
CA GLU A 125 2.41 8.21 -4.92
C GLU A 125 3.21 9.51 -5.13
N SER A 126 2.51 10.63 -5.29
CA SER A 126 3.16 11.92 -5.47
C SER A 126 3.95 12.36 -4.22
N ASP A 127 4.98 13.20 -4.39
CA ASP A 127 5.76 13.76 -3.28
C ASP A 127 4.88 14.46 -2.23
N ALA A 128 3.82 15.12 -2.66
CA ALA A 128 2.90 15.82 -1.76
C ALA A 128 2.08 14.82 -0.91
N ALA A 129 1.62 13.72 -1.52
CA ALA A 129 0.90 12.65 -0.83
C ALA A 129 1.82 11.90 0.12
N ALA A 130 3.03 11.55 -0.34
CA ALA A 130 4.06 10.88 0.42
C ALA A 130 4.47 11.68 1.68
N ARG A 131 4.72 12.99 1.53
CA ARG A 131 5.01 13.87 2.68
C ARG A 131 3.86 13.95 3.67
N ARG A 132 2.62 14.01 3.19
CA ARG A 132 1.43 14.02 4.05
C ARG A 132 1.28 12.70 4.80
N ARG A 133 1.37 11.55 4.12
CA ARG A 133 1.27 10.23 4.74
C ARG A 133 2.39 9.99 5.75
N ARG A 134 3.64 10.37 5.43
CA ARG A 134 4.77 10.29 6.35
C ARG A 134 4.49 11.07 7.65
N ARG A 135 3.99 12.31 7.55
CA ARG A 135 3.63 13.11 8.74
C ARG A 135 2.55 12.43 9.58
N MET A 136 1.52 11.86 8.93
CA MET A 136 0.44 11.14 9.63
C MET A 136 0.97 9.88 10.31
N THR A 137 1.80 9.10 9.63
CA THR A 137 2.42 7.88 10.20
C THR A 137 3.30 8.22 11.40
N LEU A 138 4.13 9.26 11.30
CA LEU A 138 4.95 9.71 12.43
C LEU A 138 4.11 10.25 13.59
N ALA A 139 3.02 10.94 13.31
CA ALA A 139 2.08 11.38 14.34
C ALA A 139 1.42 10.18 15.06
N LEU A 140 1.05 9.14 14.32
CA LEU A 140 0.54 7.89 14.89
C LEU A 140 1.61 7.12 15.69
N GLN A 141 2.87 7.14 15.25
CA GLN A 141 3.99 6.54 16.00
C GLN A 141 4.40 7.37 17.21
N SER A 142 4.08 8.66 17.22
CA SER A 142 4.27 9.56 18.36
C SER A 142 3.10 9.54 19.36
N VAL A 143 2.10 8.68 19.14
CA VAL A 143 1.14 8.32 20.19
C VAL A 143 1.97 7.88 21.38
N SER A 144 1.82 8.56 22.48
CA SER A 144 2.69 8.41 23.63
C SER A 144 2.68 6.94 24.08
N LEU A 145 3.80 6.48 24.62
CA LEU A 145 3.89 5.17 25.27
C LEU A 145 2.70 4.93 26.21
N SER A 146 2.23 5.99 26.83
CA SER A 146 1.06 6.05 27.69
C SER A 146 -0.23 5.61 27.01
N GLU A 147 -0.54 6.14 25.84
CA GLU A 147 -1.75 5.77 25.10
C GLU A 147 -1.70 4.34 24.56
N ALA A 148 -0.52 3.88 24.15
CA ALA A 148 -0.31 2.50 23.72
C ALA A 148 -0.49 1.51 24.88
N ILE A 149 -0.07 1.88 26.10
CA ILE A 149 -0.29 1.10 27.31
C ILE A 149 -1.79 1.07 27.66
N VAL A 150 -2.45 2.22 27.67
CA VAL A 150 -3.88 2.33 27.99
C VAL A 150 -4.72 1.49 27.00
N SER A 151 -4.47 1.62 25.72
CA SER A 151 -5.17 0.81 24.71
C SER A 151 -4.92 -0.69 24.91
N GLY A 152 -3.68 -1.10 25.08
CA GLY A 152 -3.35 -2.50 25.22
C GLY A 152 -3.90 -3.15 26.48
N VAL A 153 -4.01 -2.41 27.58
CA VAL A 153 -4.62 -2.92 28.84
C VAL A 153 -6.14 -2.98 28.70
N ASN A 154 -6.77 -1.98 28.10
CA ASN A 154 -8.23 -1.99 27.89
C ASN A 154 -8.71 -3.10 26.94
N ASP A 155 -7.84 -3.59 26.06
CA ASP A 155 -8.13 -4.70 25.15
C ASP A 155 -8.04 -6.08 25.82
N LEU A 156 -7.55 -6.16 27.08
CA LEU A 156 -7.45 -7.43 27.80
C LEU A 156 -8.83 -7.92 28.28
N PRO A 157 -9.09 -9.24 28.20
CA PRO A 157 -10.34 -9.81 28.66
C PRO A 157 -10.61 -9.54 30.13
N GLY A 158 -11.80 -9.04 30.45
CA GLY A 158 -12.25 -8.80 31.84
C GLY A 158 -11.82 -7.47 32.44
N VAL A 159 -11.04 -6.65 31.76
CA VAL A 159 -10.76 -5.27 32.15
C VAL A 159 -12.01 -4.43 31.95
N LYS A 160 -12.44 -3.71 32.99
CA LYS A 160 -13.65 -2.86 32.98
C LYS A 160 -13.31 -1.38 32.86
N SER A 161 -12.23 -0.95 33.52
CA SER A 161 -11.76 0.42 33.45
C SER A 161 -10.27 0.51 33.81
N MET A 162 -9.62 1.58 33.35
CA MET A 162 -8.24 1.89 33.66
C MET A 162 -8.05 3.38 33.87
N ALA A 163 -7.29 3.74 34.90
CA ALA A 163 -6.74 5.08 35.08
C ALA A 163 -5.23 5.03 34.90
N PHE A 164 -4.70 5.89 34.03
CA PHE A 164 -3.26 6.00 33.76
C PHE A 164 -2.81 7.43 34.03
N ARG A 165 -1.70 7.57 34.75
CA ARG A 165 -1.08 8.87 35.03
C ARG A 165 0.42 8.76 34.82
N GLU A 166 1.02 9.79 34.27
CA GLU A 166 2.45 9.86 33.97
C GLU A 166 3.05 11.15 34.53
N ASN A 167 4.21 11.04 35.12
CA ASN A 167 5.05 12.17 35.49
C ASN A 167 6.27 12.24 34.54
N VAL A 168 6.22 13.12 33.55
CA VAL A 168 7.30 13.37 32.62
C VAL A 168 8.33 14.40 33.11
N THR A 169 8.13 14.95 34.32
CA THR A 169 8.98 16.01 34.88
C THR A 169 10.13 15.47 35.71
N ASN A 170 11.12 16.33 35.96
CA ASN A 170 12.26 16.03 36.84
C ASN A 170 11.95 16.20 38.35
N ALA A 171 10.70 16.51 38.72
CA ALA A 171 10.28 16.70 40.10
C ALA A 171 9.08 15.80 40.42
N PRO A 172 8.90 15.38 41.68
CA PRO A 172 7.69 14.69 42.10
C PRO A 172 6.45 15.57 41.88
N ILE A 173 5.36 14.97 41.42
CA ILE A 173 4.07 15.64 41.26
C ILE A 173 2.97 14.84 41.94
N THR A 174 1.97 15.52 42.50
CA THR A 174 0.79 14.85 43.09
C THR A 174 -0.41 15.07 42.18
N ILE A 175 -1.00 13.98 41.69
CA ILE A 175 -2.18 13.98 40.82
C ILE A 175 -3.25 13.12 41.52
N GLU A 176 -4.43 13.71 41.77
CA GLU A 176 -5.58 13.03 42.42
C GLU A 176 -5.21 12.28 43.73
N GLY A 177 -4.32 12.87 44.54
CA GLY A 177 -3.90 12.31 45.81
C GLY A 177 -2.77 11.26 45.74
N VAL A 178 -2.30 10.89 44.52
CA VAL A 178 -1.16 9.99 44.30
C VAL A 178 0.09 10.80 43.98
N THR A 179 1.15 10.62 44.74
CA THR A 179 2.44 11.27 44.48
C THR A 179 3.28 10.38 43.55
N LEU A 180 3.57 10.92 42.36
CA LEU A 180 4.39 10.27 41.34
C LEU A 180 5.82 10.78 41.42
N ALA A 181 6.78 9.88 41.51
CA ALA A 181 8.20 10.21 41.40
C ALA A 181 8.53 10.80 40.03
N PRO A 182 9.68 11.50 39.87
CA PRO A 182 10.14 11.93 38.55
C PRO A 182 10.20 10.76 37.57
N HIS A 183 9.74 10.96 36.30
CA HIS A 183 9.78 9.96 35.22
C HIS A 183 9.14 8.62 35.60
N SER A 184 8.01 8.66 36.30
CA SER A 184 7.28 7.47 36.71
C SER A 184 5.88 7.44 36.12
N VAL A 185 5.32 6.24 36.05
CA VAL A 185 3.94 6.01 35.64
C VAL A 185 3.17 5.35 36.75
N TYR A 186 1.87 5.61 36.84
CA TYR A 186 0.92 4.96 37.71
C TYR A 186 -0.25 4.44 36.90
N ALA A 187 -0.56 3.17 37.04
CA ALA A 187 -1.68 2.54 36.39
C ALA A 187 -2.58 1.87 37.47
N CYS A 188 -3.86 2.16 37.46
CA CYS A 188 -4.87 1.51 38.26
C CYS A 188 -5.87 0.85 37.32
N VAL A 189 -6.04 -0.46 37.43
CA VAL A 189 -6.90 -1.26 36.56
C VAL A 189 -7.99 -1.92 37.39
N ASP A 190 -9.24 -1.81 36.93
CA ASP A 190 -10.37 -2.53 37.50
C ASP A 190 -10.72 -3.74 36.61
N GLY A 191 -10.63 -4.94 37.21
CA GLY A 191 -10.87 -6.21 36.51
C GLY A 191 -9.67 -6.72 35.72
N GLY A 192 -9.86 -7.81 34.98
CA GLY A 192 -8.79 -8.52 34.29
C GLY A 192 -7.99 -9.46 35.18
N LEU A 193 -7.02 -10.16 34.58
CA LEU A 193 -6.09 -11.02 35.27
C LEU A 193 -4.75 -10.29 35.50
N ASP A 194 -4.27 -10.26 36.77
CA ASP A 194 -3.04 -9.54 37.15
C ASP A 194 -1.83 -9.95 36.30
N ASN A 195 -1.73 -11.25 35.97
CA ASN A 195 -0.63 -11.76 35.15
C ASN A 195 -0.65 -11.21 33.71
N ASP A 196 -1.82 -11.11 33.09
CA ASP A 196 -1.97 -10.60 31.72
C ASP A 196 -1.70 -9.10 31.68
N ILE A 197 -2.17 -8.36 32.69
CA ILE A 197 -1.90 -6.93 32.85
C ILE A 197 -0.40 -6.72 33.04
N GLY A 198 0.25 -7.48 33.90
CA GLY A 198 1.69 -7.40 34.14
C GLY A 198 2.52 -7.68 32.88
N LEU A 199 2.17 -8.73 32.13
CA LEU A 199 2.83 -9.08 30.87
C LEU A 199 2.64 -7.99 29.80
N MET A 200 1.47 -7.35 29.75
CA MET A 200 1.20 -6.27 28.81
C MET A 200 2.05 -5.03 29.12
N LEU A 201 2.18 -4.67 30.41
CA LEU A 201 2.99 -3.54 30.86
C LEU A 201 4.50 -3.76 30.63
N LEU A 202 4.97 -5.01 30.69
CA LEU A 202 6.39 -5.35 30.49
C LEU A 202 6.81 -5.46 29.01
N ARG A 203 5.86 -5.64 28.09
CA ARG A 203 6.13 -5.81 26.65
C ARG A 203 6.27 -4.51 25.87
N LYS A 204 5.97 -3.38 26.45
CA LYS A 204 6.02 -2.03 25.86
C LYS A 204 7.16 -1.24 26.48
#